data_937aff2c060d4963f5da16addbd81f3a
#
_entry.id   937aff2c060d4963f5da16addbd81f3a
#
_cell.length_a   1.000
_cell.length_b   1.000
_cell.length_c   1.000
_cell.angle_alpha   90.00
_cell.angle_beta   90.00
_cell.angle_gamma   90.00
#
_symmetry.space_group_name_H-M   'P 1'
#
loop_
_entity.id
_entity.type
_entity.pdbx_description
1 polymer ?
#
loop_
_entity_poly.entity_id
_entity_poly.type
_entity_poly.pdbx_seq_one_letter_code
_entity_poly.pdbx_strand_id
1 'polypeptide(L)' 'MKFTVEYVFKKEAINDDESPMYATFDTIDQAISFINNMKKVFSNSIEWMYIHFETM' A
#
# COMPACT_ATOMS: atom_id res chain seq x y z
N MET A 1 18.06 4.13 2.56
CA MET A 1 16.69 4.68 2.62
C MET A 1 15.70 3.62 2.19
N LYS A 2 14.63 3.47 2.92
CA LYS A 2 13.57 2.52 2.59
C LYS A 2 12.27 3.26 2.33
N PHE A 3 11.45 2.69 1.48
CA PHE A 3 10.14 3.23 1.14
C PHE A 3 9.09 2.19 1.50
N THR A 4 8.25 2.53 2.45
CA THR A 4 7.20 1.62 2.92
C THR A 4 5.85 2.14 2.49
N VAL A 5 5.09 1.31 1.80
CA VAL A 5 3.71 1.63 1.43
C VAL A 5 2.80 1.02 2.48
N GLU A 6 2.03 1.88 3.12
CA GLU A 6 1.02 1.45 4.08
C GLU A 6 -0.34 1.54 3.38
N TYR A 7 -1.13 0.50 3.44
CA TYR A 7 -2.41 0.48 2.77
C TYR A 7 -3.45 -0.29 3.57
N VAL A 8 -4.71 0.06 3.35
CA VAL A 8 -5.83 -0.57 4.04
C VAL A 8 -6.89 -0.90 3.01
N PHE A 9 -7.36 -2.15 3.02
CA PHE A 9 -8.48 -2.56 2.20
C PHE A 9 -9.79 -2.15 2.88
N LYS A 10 -10.80 -1.89 2.08
CA LYS A 10 -12.13 -1.61 2.60
C LYS A 10 -12.65 -2.85 3.32
N LYS A 11 -13.44 -2.63 4.34
CA LYS A 11 -13.99 -3.71 5.16
C LYS A 11 -14.79 -4.70 4.31
N GLU A 12 -15.54 -4.21 3.35
CA GLU A 12 -16.36 -5.07 2.49
C GLU A 12 -15.49 -6.00 1.63
N ALA A 13 -14.27 -5.58 1.32
CA ALA A 13 -13.40 -6.35 0.44
C ALA A 13 -12.76 -7.54 1.14
N ILE A 14 -12.40 -7.38 2.41
CA ILE A 14 -11.69 -8.43 3.14
C ILE A 14 -12.54 -9.10 4.20
N ASN A 15 -13.70 -8.55 4.47
CA ASN A 15 -14.64 -9.13 5.44
C ASN A 15 -13.99 -9.35 6.80
N ASP A 16 -13.11 -8.44 7.21
CA ASP A 16 -12.33 -8.56 8.43
C ASP A 16 -12.01 -7.16 8.93
N ASP A 17 -11.16 -7.06 9.94
CA ASP A 17 -10.74 -5.78 10.49
C ASP A 17 -9.99 -4.96 9.46
N GLU A 18 -10.12 -3.64 9.54
CA GLU A 18 -9.40 -2.72 8.68
C GLU A 18 -7.98 -2.51 9.19
N SER A 19 -7.21 -3.58 9.23
CA SER A 19 -5.84 -3.53 9.70
C SER A 19 -4.91 -3.06 8.60
N PRO A 20 -3.99 -2.12 8.88
CA PRO A 20 -3.05 -1.67 7.87
C PRO A 20 -2.10 -2.79 7.45
N MET A 21 -1.76 -2.78 6.17
CA MET A 21 -0.77 -3.68 5.62
C MET A 21 0.42 -2.87 5.12
N TYR A 22 1.59 -3.47 5.08
CA TYR A 22 2.82 -2.76 4.74
C TYR A 22 3.62 -3.54 3.71
N ALA A 23 4.21 -2.80 2.77
CA ALA A 23 5.14 -3.38 1.80
C ALA A 23 6.32 -2.43 1.70
N THR A 24 7.53 -2.97 1.87
CA THR A 24 8.75 -2.17 1.90
C THR A 24 9.57 -2.40 0.64
N PHE A 25 10.11 -1.33 0.09
CA PHE A 25 10.88 -1.35 -1.14
C PHE A 25 12.18 -0.58 -0.98
N ASP A 26 13.17 -0.93 -1.80
CA ASP A 26 14.48 -0.29 -1.77
C ASP A 26 14.52 0.99 -2.60
N THR A 27 13.64 1.12 -3.58
CA THR A 27 13.61 2.31 -4.43
C THR A 27 12.20 2.88 -4.51
N ILE A 28 12.14 4.18 -4.79
CA ILE A 28 10.83 4.85 -4.94
C ILE A 28 10.09 4.31 -6.18
N ASP A 29 10.83 3.95 -7.21
CA ASP A 29 10.22 3.41 -8.43
C ASP A 29 9.48 2.12 -8.15
N GLN A 30 10.06 1.26 -7.32
CA GLN A 30 9.40 0.02 -6.92
C GLN A 30 8.13 0.29 -6.13
N ALA A 31 8.18 1.25 -5.21
CA ALA A 31 7.01 1.60 -4.41
C ALA A 31 5.89 2.16 -5.28
N ILE A 32 6.23 3.02 -6.24
CA ILE A 32 5.25 3.60 -7.14
C ILE A 32 4.63 2.52 -8.04
N SER A 33 5.45 1.60 -8.53
CA SER A 33 4.94 0.49 -9.34
C SER A 33 3.97 -0.37 -8.56
N PHE A 34 4.29 -0.62 -7.30
CA PHE A 34 3.41 -1.38 -6.42
C PHE A 34 2.06 -0.66 -6.24
N ILE A 35 2.11 0.65 -5.98
CA ILE A 35 0.90 1.43 -5.80
C ILE A 35 0.04 1.40 -7.07
N ASN A 36 0.67 1.58 -8.23
CA ASN A 36 -0.05 1.57 -9.51
C ASN A 36 -0.70 0.22 -9.77
N ASN A 37 0.00 -0.87 -9.47
CA ASN A 37 -0.57 -2.21 -9.62
C ASN A 37 -1.74 -2.43 -8.67
N MET A 38 -1.60 -1.99 -7.44
CA MET A 38 -2.66 -2.14 -6.45
C MET A 38 -3.92 -1.36 -6.86
N LYS A 39 -3.74 -0.15 -7.35
CA LYS A 39 -4.86 0.66 -7.82
C LYS A 39 -5.54 0.02 -9.03
N LYS A 40 -4.76 -0.62 -9.88
CA LYS A 40 -5.30 -1.27 -11.08
C LYS A 40 -6.08 -2.53 -10.74
N VAL A 41 -5.52 -3.37 -9.87
CA VAL A 41 -6.09 -4.67 -9.55
C VAL A 41 -7.21 -4.55 -8.52
N PHE A 42 -7.04 -3.66 -7.55
CA PHE A 42 -7.98 -3.50 -6.44
C PHE A 42 -8.59 -2.11 -6.39
N SER A 43 -8.93 -1.56 -7.56
CA SER A 43 -9.34 -0.16 -7.67
C SER A 43 -10.50 0.22 -6.74
N ASN A 44 -11.41 -0.70 -6.47
CA ASN A 44 -12.58 -0.42 -5.64
C ASN A 44 -12.48 -1.02 -4.25
N SER A 45 -11.34 -1.62 -3.92
CA SER A 45 -11.18 -2.35 -2.66
C SER A 45 -10.24 -1.67 -1.67
N ILE A 46 -9.56 -0.59 -2.08
CA ILE A 46 -8.58 0.07 -1.23
C ILE A 46 -9.19 1.29 -0.59
N GLU A 47 -9.08 1.39 0.74
CA GLU A 47 -9.57 2.54 1.49
C GLU A 47 -8.61 3.70 1.37
N TRP A 48 -7.32 3.45 1.60
CA TRP A 48 -6.28 4.48 1.46
C TRP A 48 -4.90 3.83 1.36
N MET A 49 -3.94 4.61 0.85
CA MET A 49 -2.53 4.22 0.73
C MET A 49 -1.64 5.42 1.00
N TYR A 50 -0.53 5.18 1.70
CA TYR A 50 0.50 6.19 1.96
C TYR A 50 1.88 5.62 1.69
N ILE A 51 2.81 6.50 1.33
CA ILE A 51 4.22 6.13 1.25
C ILE A 51 4.93 6.79 2.42
N HIS A 52 5.65 5.97 3.19
CA HIS A 52 6.49 6.43 4.28
C HIS A 52 7.94 6.36 3.85
N PHE A 53 8.69 7.40 4.13
CA PHE A 53 10.10 7.45 3.83
C PHE A 53 10.88 7.24 5.11
N GLU A 54 11.71 6.21 5.13
CA GLU A 54 12.53 5.92 6.30
C GLU A 54 13.98 6.12 5.93
N THR A 55 14.66 6.98 6.66
CA THR A 55 16.09 7.21 6.48
C THR A 55 16.83 6.60 7.65
N MET A 56 17.88 5.88 7.35
CA MET A 56 18.72 5.26 8.36
C MET A 56 19.94 6.12 8.60
#